data_e1bb783c7bfbd52b705784bf8d54379d
#
_entry.id   e1bb783c7bfbd52b705784bf8d54379d
#
_cell.length_a   1.000
_cell.length_b   1.000
_cell.length_c   1.000
_cell.angle_alpha   90.00
_cell.angle_beta   90.00
_cell.angle_gamma   90.00
#
_symmetry.space_group_name_H-M   'P 1'
#
loop_
_entity.id
_entity.type
_entity.pdbx_description
1 polymer ?
#
loop_
_entity_poly.entity_id
_entity_poly.type
_entity_poly.pdbx_seq_one_letter_code
_entity_poly.pdbx_strand_id
1 'polypeptide(L)'
;MSLASRIAGDGYILTGRVEAIAMSQESAREPRPETVRDIDPEIADALGEEKQRQRDTLAMIASENHVSEAVMEAQGSAFTNKYAEGYPGARYYAGCGPSDTVEELAIERAEELWGADHVNVQPHSGTQANMGVYTAVLEPGDKILSLELDHGGHLSHGHPANFTGKTYEVEQYEVDPDTGYIDYEGLRETAESFDPDIIVSGYSA
;
A
#
# COMPACT_ATOMS: atom_id res chain seq x y z
N MET A 1 29.42 -28.41 9.64
CA MET A 1 29.09 -28.41 8.18
C MET A 1 27.63 -28.04 8.07
N SER A 2 27.34 -26.87 7.48
CA SER A 2 26.01 -26.27 7.39
C SER A 2 25.13 -27.06 6.41
N LEU A 3 23.82 -27.08 6.66
CA LEU A 3 22.79 -27.68 5.78
C LEU A 3 22.87 -27.17 4.32
N ALA A 4 23.37 -25.97 4.12
CA ALA A 4 23.56 -25.33 2.81
C ALA A 4 24.64 -26.03 1.93
N SER A 5 25.59 -26.77 2.52
CA SER A 5 26.65 -27.46 1.78
C SER A 5 26.24 -28.83 1.24
N ARG A 6 25.05 -29.34 1.62
CA ARG A 6 24.52 -30.63 1.14
C ARG A 6 23.57 -30.52 -0.07
N ILE A 7 23.14 -29.32 -0.43
CA ILE A 7 22.19 -29.10 -1.55
C ILE A 7 22.93 -28.85 -2.88
N ALA A 8 24.22 -28.55 -2.83
CA ALA A 8 25.02 -28.25 -4.04
C ALA A 8 25.68 -29.49 -4.70
N GLY A 9 25.49 -30.71 -4.15
CA GLY A 9 26.20 -31.91 -4.59
C GLY A 9 25.48 -32.84 -5.57
N ASP A 10 24.17 -32.81 -5.65
CA ASP A 10 23.38 -33.80 -6.44
C ASP A 10 22.39 -33.13 -7.40
N GLY A 11 22.94 -32.36 -8.36
CA GLY A 11 22.16 -31.64 -9.37
C GLY A 11 21.40 -32.52 -10.41
N TYR A 12 21.43 -33.83 -10.29
CA TYR A 12 20.81 -34.74 -11.26
C TYR A 12 19.47 -35.35 -10.86
N ILE A 13 19.09 -35.28 -9.59
CA ILE A 13 17.83 -35.94 -9.14
C ILE A 13 16.63 -35.01 -9.18
N LEU A 14 16.85 -33.67 -9.17
CA LEU A 14 15.75 -32.71 -9.14
C LEU A 14 15.18 -32.37 -10.54
N THR A 15 15.97 -32.41 -11.59
CA THR A 15 15.49 -32.06 -12.93
C THR A 15 14.51 -33.08 -13.51
N GLY A 16 14.80 -34.36 -13.39
CA GLY A 16 13.91 -35.43 -13.93
C GLY A 16 12.57 -35.51 -13.16
N ARG A 17 12.55 -35.22 -11.87
CA ARG A 17 11.35 -35.28 -11.06
C ARG A 17 10.48 -34.04 -11.21
N VAL A 18 11.07 -32.87 -11.42
CA VAL A 18 10.34 -31.62 -11.67
C VAL A 18 9.72 -31.63 -13.06
N GLU A 19 10.44 -32.13 -14.08
CA GLU A 19 9.88 -32.27 -15.41
C GLU A 19 8.76 -33.32 -15.46
N ALA A 20 8.92 -34.46 -14.77
CA ALA A 20 7.85 -35.46 -14.68
C ALA A 20 6.59 -34.95 -13.93
N ILE A 21 6.76 -34.14 -12.91
CA ILE A 21 5.65 -33.50 -12.20
C ILE A 21 5.01 -32.43 -13.08
N ALA A 22 5.78 -31.64 -13.80
CA ALA A 22 5.26 -30.64 -14.73
C ALA A 22 4.47 -31.30 -15.88
N MET A 23 5.03 -32.34 -16.52
CA MET A 23 4.33 -33.05 -17.59
C MET A 23 3.08 -33.80 -17.09
N SER A 24 3.09 -34.35 -15.87
CA SER A 24 1.92 -35.02 -15.33
C SER A 24 0.82 -34.03 -14.89
N GLN A 25 1.18 -32.80 -14.58
CA GLN A 25 0.20 -31.75 -14.25
C GLN A 25 -0.40 -31.10 -15.50
N GLU A 26 0.35 -31.02 -16.60
CA GLU A 26 -0.13 -30.44 -17.86
C GLU A 26 -1.18 -31.35 -18.55
N SER A 27 -1.04 -32.66 -18.41
CA SER A 27 -1.99 -33.63 -18.97
C SER A 27 -3.27 -33.83 -18.14
N ALA A 28 -3.31 -33.33 -16.90
CA ALA A 28 -4.42 -33.53 -15.97
C ALA A 28 -5.21 -32.24 -15.64
N ARG A 29 -4.85 -31.10 -16.25
CA ARG A 29 -5.62 -29.86 -16.03
C ARG A 29 -6.86 -29.88 -16.92
N GLU A 30 -8.03 -30.05 -16.28
CA GLU A 30 -9.26 -29.57 -16.89
C GLU A 30 -9.09 -28.08 -17.29
N PRO A 31 -9.64 -27.66 -18.45
CA PRO A 31 -9.58 -26.25 -18.82
C PRO A 31 -10.14 -25.43 -17.65
N ARG A 32 -9.32 -24.54 -17.10
CA ARG A 32 -9.76 -23.66 -16.02
C ARG A 32 -10.81 -22.69 -16.59
N PRO A 33 -11.86 -22.40 -15.83
CA PRO A 33 -12.79 -21.35 -16.19
C PRO A 33 -12.02 -20.08 -16.52
N GLU A 34 -12.37 -19.42 -17.61
CA GLU A 34 -11.64 -18.26 -18.11
C GLU A 34 -12.09 -16.96 -17.41
N THR A 35 -13.28 -16.98 -16.79
CA THR A 35 -13.85 -15.79 -16.19
C THR A 35 -14.38 -16.00 -14.78
N VAL A 36 -14.51 -14.91 -14.00
CA VAL A 36 -15.13 -14.96 -12.67
C VAL A 36 -16.55 -15.52 -12.76
N ARG A 37 -17.29 -15.23 -13.81
CA ARG A 37 -18.67 -15.70 -14.01
C ARG A 37 -18.77 -17.22 -14.14
N ASP A 38 -17.75 -17.86 -14.67
CA ASP A 38 -17.74 -19.32 -14.84
C ASP A 38 -17.50 -20.03 -13.50
N ILE A 39 -16.83 -19.37 -12.58
CA ILE A 39 -16.50 -19.90 -11.25
C ILE A 39 -17.53 -19.48 -10.21
N ASP A 40 -17.86 -18.18 -10.18
CA ASP A 40 -18.71 -17.55 -9.17
C ASP A 40 -19.60 -16.49 -9.80
N PRO A 41 -20.80 -16.89 -10.25
CA PRO A 41 -21.75 -15.96 -10.84
C PRO A 41 -22.21 -14.85 -9.90
N GLU A 42 -22.28 -15.10 -8.59
CA GLU A 42 -22.69 -14.09 -7.59
C GLU A 42 -21.67 -12.97 -7.48
N ILE A 43 -20.39 -13.30 -7.46
CA ILE A 43 -19.31 -12.30 -7.51
C ILE A 43 -19.31 -11.57 -8.85
N ALA A 44 -19.53 -12.24 -9.96
CA ALA A 44 -19.61 -11.60 -11.27
C ALA A 44 -20.77 -10.60 -11.37
N ASP A 45 -21.89 -10.91 -10.77
CA ASP A 45 -23.05 -10.01 -10.71
C ASP A 45 -22.74 -8.79 -9.83
N ALA A 46 -22.14 -8.98 -8.65
CA ALA A 46 -21.72 -7.88 -7.79
C ALA A 46 -20.72 -6.94 -8.48
N LEU A 47 -19.73 -7.48 -9.21
CA LEU A 47 -18.80 -6.68 -10.01
C LEU A 47 -19.52 -5.88 -11.12
N GLY A 48 -20.56 -6.47 -11.74
CA GLY A 48 -21.38 -5.81 -12.72
C GLY A 48 -22.20 -4.65 -12.13
N GLU A 49 -22.82 -4.90 -10.98
CA GLU A 49 -23.58 -3.90 -10.23
C GLU A 49 -22.69 -2.73 -9.77
N GLU A 50 -21.50 -2.99 -9.25
CA GLU A 50 -20.57 -1.94 -8.85
C GLU A 50 -20.11 -1.10 -10.05
N LYS A 51 -19.79 -1.74 -11.18
CA LYS A 51 -19.45 -1.04 -12.40
C LYS A 51 -20.59 -0.14 -12.89
N GLN A 52 -21.84 -0.58 -12.75
CA GLN A 52 -23.01 0.21 -13.10
C GLN A 52 -23.22 1.34 -12.10
N ARG A 53 -23.08 1.09 -10.79
CA ARG A 53 -23.16 2.11 -9.75
C ARG A 53 -22.18 3.26 -10.01
N GLN A 54 -20.94 2.95 -10.33
CA GLN A 54 -19.92 3.97 -10.63
C GLN A 54 -20.25 4.81 -11.87
N ARG A 55 -21.00 4.27 -12.83
CA ARG A 55 -21.45 5.02 -14.02
C ARG A 55 -22.64 5.93 -13.74
N ASP A 56 -23.50 5.51 -12.84
CA ASP A 56 -24.81 6.16 -12.60
C ASP A 56 -24.74 7.14 -11.42
N THR A 57 -23.68 7.13 -10.61
CA THR A 57 -23.56 7.95 -9.41
C THR A 57 -22.31 8.81 -9.42
N LEU A 58 -22.37 9.96 -8.75
CA LEU A 58 -21.21 10.78 -8.47
C LEU A 58 -20.56 10.29 -7.17
N ALA A 59 -19.25 10.02 -7.21
CA ALA A 59 -18.47 9.77 -6.01
C ALA A 59 -18.28 11.09 -5.25
N MET A 60 -18.84 11.16 -4.04
CA MET A 60 -18.76 12.36 -3.18
C MET A 60 -17.73 12.19 -2.06
N ILE A 61 -16.93 11.13 -2.08
CA ILE A 61 -15.78 10.96 -1.20
C ILE A 61 -14.57 11.55 -1.93
N ALA A 62 -14.06 12.66 -1.43
CA ALA A 62 -13.03 13.45 -2.12
C ALA A 62 -11.70 12.69 -2.33
N SER A 63 -11.40 11.72 -1.47
CA SER A 63 -10.22 10.84 -1.58
C SER A 63 -10.39 9.66 -2.54
N GLU A 64 -11.60 9.39 -3.06
CA GLU A 64 -11.81 8.36 -4.09
C GLU A 64 -11.37 8.87 -5.46
N ASN A 65 -10.76 7.99 -6.26
CA ASN A 65 -10.38 8.28 -7.63
C ASN A 65 -10.65 7.09 -8.55
N HIS A 66 -11.05 7.39 -9.78
CA HIS A 66 -11.23 6.38 -10.82
C HIS A 66 -9.89 6.07 -11.49
N VAL A 67 -9.50 4.80 -11.46
CA VAL A 67 -8.28 4.33 -12.13
C VAL A 67 -8.56 3.93 -13.57
N SER A 68 -7.51 3.91 -14.40
CA SER A 68 -7.60 3.41 -15.77
C SER A 68 -7.75 1.89 -15.82
N GLU A 69 -8.26 1.37 -16.94
CA GLU A 69 -8.32 -0.09 -17.17
C GLU A 69 -6.94 -0.73 -17.08
N ALA A 70 -5.89 -0.05 -17.52
CA ALA A 70 -4.51 -0.53 -17.43
C ALA A 70 -4.04 -0.74 -15.97
N VAL A 71 -4.44 0.14 -15.04
CA VAL A 71 -4.14 -0.04 -13.61
C VAL A 71 -4.88 -1.26 -13.05
N MET A 72 -6.16 -1.43 -13.41
CA MET A 72 -6.95 -2.60 -12.98
C MET A 72 -6.37 -3.91 -13.52
N GLU A 73 -5.93 -3.93 -14.80
CA GLU A 73 -5.28 -5.08 -15.43
C GLU A 73 -3.96 -5.43 -14.72
N ALA A 74 -3.13 -4.43 -14.43
CA ALA A 74 -1.87 -4.65 -13.73
C ALA A 74 -2.09 -5.19 -12.31
N GLN A 75 -3.05 -4.64 -11.58
CA GLN A 75 -3.36 -5.05 -10.21
C GLN A 75 -3.93 -6.47 -10.13
N GLY A 76 -4.76 -6.89 -11.09
CA GLY A 76 -5.32 -8.24 -11.19
C GLY A 76 -4.45 -9.24 -11.95
N SER A 77 -3.18 -8.97 -12.14
CA SER A 77 -2.26 -9.76 -12.97
C SER A 77 -1.67 -10.98 -12.25
N ALA A 78 -0.81 -11.72 -12.98
CA ALA A 78 -0.09 -12.87 -12.45
C ALA A 78 0.83 -12.55 -11.26
N PHE A 79 1.15 -11.29 -11.01
CA PHE A 79 1.88 -10.87 -9.81
C PHE A 79 1.15 -11.22 -8.51
N THR A 80 -0.17 -11.38 -8.54
CA THR A 80 -0.99 -11.88 -7.43
C THR A 80 -0.49 -13.22 -6.87
N ASN A 81 0.16 -14.04 -7.70
CA ASN A 81 0.68 -15.36 -7.31
C ASN A 81 2.09 -15.33 -6.72
N LYS A 82 2.76 -14.17 -6.70
CA LYS A 82 4.18 -14.10 -6.39
C LYS A 82 4.48 -13.41 -5.06
N TYR A 83 5.16 -14.12 -4.18
CA TYR A 83 5.83 -13.51 -3.04
C TYR A 83 7.12 -12.83 -3.47
N ALA A 84 7.29 -11.54 -3.07
CA ALA A 84 8.46 -10.73 -3.41
C ALA A 84 8.98 -9.96 -2.17
N GLU A 85 8.99 -10.61 -1.01
CA GLU A 85 9.51 -10.02 0.23
C GLU A 85 10.98 -9.60 0.07
N GLY A 86 11.33 -8.48 0.73
CA GLY A 86 12.62 -7.82 0.56
C GLY A 86 12.53 -6.66 -0.44
N TYR A 87 13.65 -6.22 -0.97
CA TYR A 87 13.76 -5.12 -1.92
C TYR A 87 14.35 -5.59 -3.25
N PRO A 88 14.24 -4.81 -4.34
CA PRO A 88 14.90 -5.12 -5.60
C PRO A 88 16.36 -5.49 -5.41
N GLY A 89 16.77 -6.60 -6.01
CA GLY A 89 18.12 -7.15 -5.86
C GLY A 89 18.45 -7.79 -4.49
N ALA A 90 17.56 -7.71 -3.51
CA ALA A 90 17.73 -8.24 -2.16
C ALA A 90 16.47 -8.98 -1.66
N ARG A 91 15.92 -9.86 -2.50
CA ARG A 91 14.72 -10.65 -2.19
C ARG A 91 15.05 -11.90 -1.38
N TYR A 92 14.10 -12.31 -0.54
CA TYR A 92 14.20 -13.57 0.21
C TYR A 92 13.89 -14.79 -0.65
N TYR A 93 13.20 -14.63 -1.79
CA TYR A 93 12.77 -15.72 -2.65
C TYR A 93 13.33 -15.58 -4.06
N ALA A 94 13.54 -16.72 -4.73
CA ALA A 94 13.94 -16.74 -6.12
C ALA A 94 12.78 -16.36 -7.05
N GLY A 95 13.11 -16.01 -8.30
CA GLY A 95 12.13 -15.71 -9.35
C GLY A 95 11.49 -14.33 -9.25
N CYS A 96 12.09 -13.39 -8.53
CA CYS A 96 11.56 -12.04 -8.32
C CYS A 96 12.00 -11.02 -9.38
N GLY A 97 12.73 -11.40 -10.43
CA GLY A 97 13.21 -10.46 -11.45
C GLY A 97 12.13 -9.56 -12.04
N PRO A 98 10.98 -10.08 -12.51
CA PRO A 98 9.88 -9.23 -12.97
C PRO A 98 9.31 -8.30 -11.89
N SER A 99 9.27 -8.74 -10.63
CA SER A 99 8.83 -7.91 -9.51
C SER A 99 9.83 -6.79 -9.23
N ASP A 100 11.13 -7.08 -9.32
CA ASP A 100 12.19 -6.07 -9.19
C ASP A 100 12.03 -4.99 -10.26
N THR A 101 11.83 -5.39 -11.50
CA THR A 101 11.61 -4.44 -12.61
C THR A 101 10.41 -3.52 -12.35
N VAL A 102 9.28 -4.08 -11.89
CA VAL A 102 8.08 -3.27 -11.63
C VAL A 102 8.30 -2.30 -10.46
N GLU A 103 8.93 -2.77 -9.39
CA GLU A 103 9.19 -1.95 -8.22
C GLU A 103 10.24 -0.86 -8.50
N GLU A 104 11.32 -1.19 -9.21
CA GLU A 104 12.35 -0.22 -9.63
C GLU A 104 11.76 0.88 -10.52
N LEU A 105 10.92 0.53 -11.49
CA LEU A 105 10.21 1.50 -12.32
C LEU A 105 9.25 2.39 -11.50
N ALA A 106 8.59 1.85 -10.50
CA ALA A 106 7.71 2.62 -9.63
C ALA A 106 8.50 3.62 -8.77
N ILE A 107 9.65 3.18 -8.23
CA ILE A 107 10.57 4.03 -7.46
C ILE A 107 11.10 5.16 -8.35
N GLU A 108 11.70 4.83 -9.50
CA GLU A 108 12.28 5.79 -10.43
C GLU A 108 11.27 6.87 -10.86
N ARG A 109 10.06 6.45 -11.22
CA ARG A 109 9.00 7.38 -11.63
C ARG A 109 8.49 8.25 -10.50
N ALA A 110 8.45 7.74 -9.28
CA ALA A 110 8.07 8.53 -8.12
C ALA A 110 9.16 9.53 -7.73
N GLU A 111 10.44 9.15 -7.78
CA GLU A 111 11.59 10.05 -7.61
C GLU A 111 11.56 11.18 -8.63
N GLU A 112 11.32 10.87 -9.90
CA GLU A 112 11.21 11.88 -10.96
C GLU A 112 10.01 12.82 -10.74
N LEU A 113 8.83 12.25 -10.39
CA LEU A 113 7.60 13.01 -10.23
C LEU A 113 7.66 14.03 -9.10
N TRP A 114 8.25 13.64 -7.97
CA TRP A 114 8.30 14.47 -6.76
C TRP A 114 9.66 15.10 -6.50
N GLY A 115 10.65 14.81 -7.30
CA GLY A 115 12.01 15.28 -7.07
C GLY A 115 12.60 14.77 -5.76
N ALA A 116 12.22 13.56 -5.36
CA ALA A 116 12.67 12.95 -4.12
C ALA A 116 14.01 12.23 -4.30
N ASP A 117 14.87 12.31 -3.28
CA ASP A 117 16.15 11.59 -3.28
C ASP A 117 15.98 10.10 -2.94
N HIS A 118 14.85 9.73 -2.34
CA HIS A 118 14.55 8.35 -1.94
C HIS A 118 13.04 8.11 -1.85
N VAL A 119 12.60 6.97 -2.36
CA VAL A 119 11.18 6.57 -2.39
C VAL A 119 11.04 5.12 -1.95
N ASN A 120 10.00 4.84 -1.16
CA ASN A 120 9.54 3.49 -0.87
C ASN A 120 8.10 3.32 -1.38
N VAL A 121 7.88 2.39 -2.30
CA VAL A 121 6.59 2.13 -2.95
C VAL A 121 5.87 0.90 -2.41
N GLN A 122 6.40 0.27 -1.35
CA GLN A 122 5.83 -0.98 -0.81
C GLN A 122 4.60 -0.81 0.09
N PRO A 123 4.31 0.35 0.73
CA PRO A 123 3.09 0.49 1.50
C PRO A 123 1.84 0.21 0.66
N HIS A 124 0.93 -0.60 1.20
CA HIS A 124 -0.31 -0.96 0.50
C HIS A 124 -1.45 0.06 0.71
N SER A 125 -1.24 1.06 1.56
CA SER A 125 -2.20 2.14 1.85
C SER A 125 -1.49 3.39 2.37
N GLY A 126 -2.15 4.55 2.28
CA GLY A 126 -1.65 5.78 2.89
C GLY A 126 -1.49 5.66 4.41
N THR A 127 -2.41 4.96 5.08
CA THR A 127 -2.29 4.68 6.53
C THR A 127 -1.03 3.88 6.85
N GLN A 128 -0.69 2.87 6.04
CA GLN A 128 0.54 2.11 6.24
C GLN A 128 1.79 2.93 5.94
N ALA A 129 1.76 3.79 4.93
CA ALA A 129 2.85 4.71 4.64
C ALA A 129 3.11 5.65 5.84
N ASN A 130 2.07 6.26 6.37
CA ASN A 130 2.17 7.10 7.57
C ASN A 130 2.66 6.32 8.79
N MET A 131 2.15 5.09 8.99
CA MET A 131 2.65 4.20 10.06
C MET A 131 4.15 3.95 9.94
N GLY A 132 4.65 3.71 8.72
CA GLY A 132 6.07 3.54 8.47
C GLY A 132 6.88 4.76 8.88
N VAL A 133 6.43 5.96 8.51
CA VAL A 133 7.09 7.23 8.90
C VAL A 133 7.08 7.40 10.42
N TYR A 134 5.93 7.29 11.07
CA TYR A 134 5.86 7.48 12.53
C TYR A 134 6.72 6.48 13.28
N THR A 135 6.66 5.21 12.90
CA THR A 135 7.49 4.15 13.52
C THR A 135 8.99 4.39 13.34
N ALA A 136 9.39 5.08 12.27
CA ALA A 136 10.80 5.39 12.03
C ALA A 136 11.33 6.56 12.87
N VAL A 137 10.46 7.48 13.29
CA VAL A 137 10.87 8.75 13.92
C VAL A 137 10.31 8.96 15.33
N LEU A 138 9.35 8.14 15.77
CA LEU A 138 8.66 8.26 17.05
C LEU A 138 8.70 6.96 17.85
N GLU A 139 8.64 7.10 19.17
CA GLU A 139 8.36 6.02 20.11
C GLU A 139 6.89 6.08 20.59
N PRO A 140 6.30 4.97 21.05
CA PRO A 140 4.96 5.00 21.63
C PRO A 140 4.84 5.99 22.80
N GLY A 141 3.88 6.89 22.70
CA GLY A 141 3.65 7.97 23.66
C GLY A 141 4.25 9.32 23.27
N ASP A 142 5.02 9.38 22.20
CA ASP A 142 5.49 10.63 21.62
C ASP A 142 4.32 11.45 21.06
N LYS A 143 4.55 12.73 20.81
CA LYS A 143 3.53 13.74 20.55
C LYS A 143 3.40 14.09 19.07
N ILE A 144 2.19 14.02 18.58
CA ILE A 144 1.82 14.40 17.21
C ILE A 144 0.91 15.62 17.24
N LEU A 145 1.25 16.68 16.51
CA LEU A 145 0.37 17.79 16.20
C LEU A 145 -0.09 17.68 14.74
N SER A 146 -1.41 17.71 14.50
CA SER A 146 -1.96 17.45 13.17
C SER A 146 -3.26 18.20 12.91
N LEU A 147 -3.68 18.27 11.63
CA LEU A 147 -4.97 18.83 11.25
C LEU A 147 -6.10 17.87 11.64
N GLU A 148 -7.17 18.41 12.24
CA GLU A 148 -8.36 17.65 12.60
C GLU A 148 -9.05 17.03 11.35
N LEU A 149 -9.68 15.88 11.56
CA LEU A 149 -10.33 15.12 10.49
C LEU A 149 -11.42 15.91 9.77
N ASP A 150 -12.29 16.57 10.53
CA ASP A 150 -13.42 17.33 9.99
C ASP A 150 -12.98 18.63 9.27
N HIS A 151 -11.71 19.02 9.45
CA HIS A 151 -11.07 20.17 8.82
C HIS A 151 -10.14 19.80 7.67
N GLY A 152 -10.21 18.54 7.19
CA GLY A 152 -9.44 18.04 6.05
C GLY A 152 -8.26 17.13 6.42
N GLY A 153 -8.07 16.83 7.69
CA GLY A 153 -7.12 15.85 8.16
C GLY A 153 -7.46 14.42 7.71
N HIS A 154 -6.65 13.47 8.09
CA HIS A 154 -6.86 12.06 7.79
C HIS A 154 -6.95 11.25 9.09
N LEU A 155 -7.62 10.09 9.05
CA LEU A 155 -7.70 9.18 10.20
C LEU A 155 -6.31 8.86 10.78
N SER A 156 -5.30 8.65 9.93
CA SER A 156 -3.93 8.36 10.36
C SER A 156 -3.15 9.59 10.84
N HIS A 157 -3.77 10.76 10.90
CA HIS A 157 -3.18 11.97 11.50
C HIS A 157 -3.45 12.11 13.00
N GLY A 158 -3.95 11.06 13.67
CA GLY A 158 -4.14 11.06 15.11
C GLY A 158 -5.56 10.79 15.59
N HIS A 159 -6.48 10.46 14.68
CA HIS A 159 -7.86 10.18 15.08
C HIS A 159 -7.93 9.00 16.08
N PRO A 160 -8.73 9.08 17.16
CA PRO A 160 -8.78 8.06 18.22
C PRO A 160 -9.14 6.65 17.75
N ALA A 161 -9.87 6.52 16.64
CA ALA A 161 -10.19 5.21 16.05
C ALA A 161 -9.03 4.58 15.29
N ASN A 162 -8.02 5.36 14.93
CA ASN A 162 -6.83 4.93 14.19
C ASN A 162 -5.73 4.44 15.15
N PHE A 163 -4.71 3.74 14.61
CA PHE A 163 -3.54 3.33 15.40
C PHE A 163 -2.81 4.53 16.00
N THR A 164 -2.73 5.66 15.29
CA THR A 164 -2.04 6.87 15.73
C THR A 164 -2.60 7.42 17.04
N GLY A 165 -3.92 7.62 17.14
CA GLY A 165 -4.55 8.09 18.36
C GLY A 165 -4.57 7.09 19.52
N LYS A 166 -4.12 5.84 19.28
CA LYS A 166 -3.95 4.80 20.32
C LYS A 166 -2.52 4.63 20.77
N THR A 167 -1.56 5.04 19.95
CA THR A 167 -0.13 4.83 20.15
C THR A 167 0.57 6.09 20.64
N TYR A 168 0.13 7.25 20.16
CA TYR A 168 0.78 8.53 20.36
C TYR A 168 -0.13 9.49 21.14
N GLU A 169 0.46 10.48 21.80
CA GLU A 169 -0.26 11.63 22.33
C GLU A 169 -0.54 12.61 21.19
N VAL A 170 -1.79 13.02 21.01
CA VAL A 170 -2.17 13.80 19.82
C VAL A 170 -2.88 15.08 20.24
N GLU A 171 -2.43 16.20 19.69
CA GLU A 171 -3.12 17.48 19.68
C GLU A 171 -3.47 17.83 18.23
N GLN A 172 -4.65 18.44 18.04
CA GLN A 172 -5.15 18.75 16.70
C GLN A 172 -5.38 20.25 16.56
N TYR A 173 -5.00 20.79 15.40
CA TYR A 173 -5.34 22.14 15.00
C TYR A 173 -6.45 22.15 13.98
N GLU A 174 -7.17 23.23 13.91
CA GLU A 174 -8.35 23.42 13.07
C GLU A 174 -8.11 24.55 12.04
N VAL A 175 -8.97 24.62 11.03
CA VAL A 175 -9.10 25.82 10.19
C VAL A 175 -10.07 26.80 10.85
N ASP A 176 -9.86 28.08 10.64
CA ASP A 176 -10.79 29.12 11.05
C ASP A 176 -12.12 28.96 10.30
N PRO A 177 -13.26 28.81 10.99
CA PRO A 177 -14.54 28.49 10.37
C PRO A 177 -15.10 29.64 9.49
N ASP A 178 -14.67 30.87 9.72
CA ASP A 178 -15.14 32.02 8.97
C ASP A 178 -14.35 32.24 7.68
N THR A 179 -13.07 31.90 7.69
CA THR A 179 -12.15 32.13 6.56
C THR A 179 -11.78 30.88 5.80
N GLY A 180 -11.86 29.69 6.43
CA GLY A 180 -11.41 28.42 5.87
C GLY A 180 -9.89 28.27 5.82
N TYR A 181 -9.13 29.17 6.44
CA TYR A 181 -7.67 29.13 6.48
C TYR A 181 -7.16 28.67 7.85
N ILE A 182 -5.94 28.14 7.86
CA ILE A 182 -5.24 27.80 9.10
C ILE A 182 -4.86 29.10 9.83
N ASP A 183 -5.22 29.19 11.10
CA ASP A 183 -4.70 30.21 12.00
C ASP A 183 -3.27 29.84 12.42
N TYR A 184 -2.29 30.39 11.71
CA TYR A 184 -0.88 30.10 11.98
C TYR A 184 -0.37 30.64 13.30
N GLU A 185 -0.98 31.67 13.86
CA GLU A 185 -0.61 32.18 15.20
C GLU A 185 -1.12 31.22 16.28
N GLY A 186 -2.38 30.81 16.21
CA GLY A 186 -2.94 29.80 17.11
C GLY A 186 -2.24 28.46 16.99
N LEU A 187 -1.88 28.05 15.76
CA LEU A 187 -1.09 26.84 15.54
C LEU A 187 0.29 26.92 16.20
N ARG A 188 0.96 28.08 16.15
CA ARG A 188 2.25 28.28 16.82
C ARG A 188 2.11 28.20 18.33
N GLU A 189 1.11 28.88 18.91
CA GLU A 189 0.84 28.82 20.34
C GLU A 189 0.58 27.39 20.82
N THR A 190 -0.20 26.62 20.04
CA THR A 190 -0.46 25.20 20.29
C THR A 190 0.83 24.39 20.22
N ALA A 191 1.64 24.58 19.18
CA ALA A 191 2.91 23.87 19.03
C ALA A 191 3.90 24.17 20.17
N GLU A 192 4.01 25.44 20.59
CA GLU A 192 4.87 25.87 21.70
C GLU A 192 4.40 25.30 23.06
N SER A 193 3.08 25.19 23.29
CA SER A 193 2.54 24.69 24.54
C SER A 193 2.49 23.17 24.62
N PHE A 194 2.19 22.50 23.51
CA PHE A 194 2.13 21.05 23.41
C PHE A 194 3.51 20.42 23.28
N ASP A 195 4.46 21.11 22.63
CA ASP A 195 5.82 20.66 22.36
C ASP A 195 5.84 19.31 21.61
N PRO A 196 5.32 19.26 20.36
CA PRO A 196 5.18 18.03 19.60
C PRO A 196 6.54 17.53 19.06
N ASP A 197 6.69 16.21 19.01
CA ASP A 197 7.84 15.54 18.39
C ASP A 197 7.73 15.58 16.85
N ILE A 198 6.50 15.61 16.32
CA ILE A 198 6.23 15.77 14.89
C ILE A 198 4.98 16.62 14.62
N ILE A 199 5.04 17.42 13.57
CA ILE A 199 3.87 18.13 13.02
C ILE A 199 3.52 17.51 11.67
N VAL A 200 2.28 17.04 11.55
CA VAL A 200 1.74 16.49 10.31
C VAL A 200 0.95 17.58 9.59
N SER A 201 1.38 17.95 8.40
CA SER A 201 0.72 18.95 7.57
C SER A 201 0.20 18.32 6.27
N GLY A 202 -0.90 18.86 5.77
CA GLY A 202 -1.53 18.43 4.53
C GLY A 202 -2.98 17.97 4.73
N TYR A 203 -3.70 17.94 3.63
CA TYR A 203 -5.09 17.52 3.57
C TYR A 203 -5.21 16.12 2.99
N SER A 204 -6.21 15.37 3.43
CA SER A 204 -6.53 14.06 2.85
C SER A 204 -7.40 14.19 1.59
N ALA A 205 -8.11 15.30 1.48
CA ALA A 205 -9.05 15.57 0.39
C ALA A 205 -9.28 17.09 0.22
#